data_069348e3acdba0c5c67463b10230e1d4
#
_entry.id   069348e3acdba0c5c67463b10230e1d4
#
_cell.length_a   1.000
_cell.length_b   1.000
_cell.length_c   1.000
_cell.angle_alpha   90.00
_cell.angle_beta   90.00
_cell.angle_gamma   90.00
#
_symmetry.space_group_name_H-M   'P 1'
#
loop_
_entity.id
_entity.type
_entity.pdbx_description
1 polymer ?
#
loop_
_entity_poly.entity_id
_entity_poly.type
_entity_poly.pdbx_seq_one_letter_code
_entity_poly.pdbx_strand_id
1 'polypeptide(L)'
;MKIVQQCIGSSPFGRFSAWHLQDRVFYTVEKPWASNTPYQSCVPLGEYRLLWRPTTTKVPHQFDGHTWYLVGDTVGLEKGEKRRWGCAIHIGNTDEDVEGCIAPGLALGALKSRHSDRARWGVTASTQAMLNLLQLLGPEDHELSINNTLMG
;
A
#
# COMPACT_ATOMS: atom_id res chain seq x y z
N MET A 1 6.39 14.77 -5.29
CA MET A 1 5.63 14.99 -4.04
C MET A 1 6.02 13.92 -3.05
N LYS A 2 6.06 14.25 -1.80
CA LYS A 2 6.37 13.30 -0.73
C LYS A 2 5.10 12.95 0.04
N ILE A 3 4.80 11.65 0.12
CA ILE A 3 3.68 11.12 0.86
C ILE A 3 4.20 10.61 2.20
N VAL A 4 3.45 10.88 3.27
CA VAL A 4 3.76 10.31 4.58
C VAL A 4 2.74 9.22 4.89
N GLN A 5 3.22 8.00 5.06
CA GLN A 5 2.43 6.88 5.54
C GLN A 5 2.67 6.73 7.03
N GLN A 6 1.65 7.03 7.80
CA GLN A 6 1.70 6.94 9.25
C GLN A 6 0.96 5.69 9.70
N CYS A 7 1.66 4.75 10.33
CA CYS A 7 1.03 3.54 10.85
C CYS A 7 0.07 3.89 11.98
N ILE A 8 -1.16 3.42 11.85
CA ILE A 8 -2.22 3.61 12.84
C ILE A 8 -2.24 2.44 13.82
N GLY A 9 -2.08 1.23 13.30
CA GLY A 9 -2.10 0.04 14.13
C GLY A 9 -1.77 -1.22 13.34
N SER A 10 -1.48 -2.28 14.08
CA SER A 10 -1.19 -3.61 13.56
C SER A 10 -2.03 -4.65 14.28
N SER A 11 -2.42 -5.68 13.56
CA SER A 11 -3.18 -6.80 14.08
C SER A 11 -2.88 -8.03 13.24
N PRO A 12 -3.40 -9.22 13.61
CA PRO A 12 -3.31 -10.38 12.73
C PRO A 12 -3.96 -10.17 11.35
N PHE A 13 -4.79 -9.14 11.19
CA PHE A 13 -5.48 -8.81 9.94
C PHE A 13 -4.74 -7.78 9.10
N GLY A 14 -3.57 -7.34 9.51
CA GLY A 14 -2.76 -6.43 8.71
C GLY A 14 -2.16 -5.27 9.46
N ARG A 15 -1.36 -4.51 8.75
CA ARG A 15 -0.90 -3.20 9.18
C ARG A 15 -1.76 -2.14 8.49
N PHE A 16 -2.34 -1.25 9.30
CA PHE A 16 -3.21 -0.18 8.82
C PHE A 16 -2.51 1.14 9.00
N SER A 17 -2.59 1.99 7.97
CA SER A 17 -1.90 3.26 7.97
C SER A 17 -2.77 4.34 7.34
N ALA A 18 -2.38 5.59 7.56
CA ALA A 18 -2.98 6.75 6.92
C ALA A 18 -1.95 7.41 6.00
N TRP A 19 -2.35 7.75 4.80
CA TRP A 19 -1.58 8.55 3.86
C TRP A 19 -2.14 9.98 3.89
N HIS A 20 -1.29 10.93 4.21
CA HIS A 20 -1.65 12.35 4.25
C HIS A 20 -1.13 13.02 2.98
N LEU A 21 -2.05 13.49 2.14
CA LEU A 21 -1.75 14.22 0.91
C LEU A 21 -2.54 15.52 0.90
N GLN A 22 -1.84 16.65 0.97
CA GLN A 22 -2.50 17.96 1.01
C GLN A 22 -3.52 17.98 2.17
N ASP A 23 -4.78 18.23 1.89
CA ASP A 23 -5.86 18.25 2.87
C ASP A 23 -6.69 16.95 2.86
N ARG A 24 -6.17 15.89 2.25
CA ARG A 24 -6.87 14.62 2.13
C ARG A 24 -6.14 13.51 2.86
N VAL A 25 -6.92 12.53 3.32
CA VAL A 25 -6.39 11.35 3.99
C VAL A 25 -6.92 10.11 3.27
N PHE A 26 -6.00 9.20 2.96
CA PHE A 26 -6.31 7.86 2.49
C PHE A 26 -5.87 6.86 3.55
N TYR A 27 -6.55 5.74 3.63
CA TYR A 27 -6.17 4.67 4.54
C TYR A 27 -5.60 3.52 3.73
N THR A 28 -4.66 2.78 4.31
CA THR A 28 -4.01 1.68 3.61
C THR A 28 -4.05 0.41 4.43
N VAL A 29 -4.08 -0.73 3.73
CA VAL A 29 -3.91 -2.05 4.34
C VAL A 29 -2.74 -2.77 3.69
N GLU A 30 -1.97 -3.45 4.53
CA GLU A 30 -0.87 -4.32 4.15
C GLU A 30 -0.97 -5.61 4.96
N LYS A 31 -0.19 -6.64 4.57
CA LYS A 31 0.02 -7.82 5.41
C LYS A 31 0.58 -7.41 6.76
N PRO A 32 0.40 -8.23 7.81
CA PRO A 32 1.10 -8.01 9.08
C PRO A 32 2.62 -8.08 8.88
N TRP A 33 3.37 -7.53 9.81
CA TRP A 33 4.83 -7.63 9.78
C TRP A 33 5.26 -9.10 9.92
N ALA A 34 6.10 -9.56 9.02
CA ALA A 34 6.65 -10.91 8.99
C ALA A 34 8.11 -10.87 8.53
N SER A 35 8.90 -10.00 9.16
CA SER A 35 10.35 -9.88 8.95
C SER A 35 10.74 -9.61 7.49
N ASN A 36 9.97 -8.75 6.82
CA ASN A 36 10.20 -8.38 5.41
C ASN A 36 10.21 -9.59 4.45
N THR A 37 9.50 -10.66 4.81
CA THR A 37 9.43 -11.85 3.97
C THR A 37 8.60 -11.56 2.73
N PRO A 38 9.10 -11.88 1.52
CA PRO A 38 8.34 -11.67 0.29
C PRO A 38 6.96 -12.33 0.34
N TYR A 39 5.94 -11.64 -0.17
CA TYR A 39 4.54 -12.04 -0.24
C TYR A 39 3.82 -12.20 1.09
N GLN A 40 4.51 -12.16 2.22
CA GLN A 40 3.94 -12.44 3.53
C GLN A 40 3.99 -11.27 4.50
N SER A 41 4.83 -10.28 4.25
CA SER A 41 5.06 -9.18 5.19
C SER A 41 4.71 -7.84 4.58
N CYS A 42 4.25 -6.90 5.41
CA CYS A 42 4.31 -5.50 5.04
C CYS A 42 5.77 -5.09 4.86
N VAL A 43 6.00 -3.97 4.16
CA VAL A 43 7.36 -3.46 3.95
C VAL A 43 7.89 -2.79 5.23
N PRO A 44 9.23 -2.76 5.41
CA PRO A 44 9.81 -2.08 6.57
C PRO A 44 9.47 -0.60 6.63
N LEU A 45 9.49 -0.05 7.83
CA LEU A 45 9.47 1.40 8.01
C LEU A 45 10.70 2.01 7.34
N GLY A 46 10.58 3.22 6.83
CA GLY A 46 11.70 3.89 6.20
C GLY A 46 11.29 4.80 5.05
N GLU A 47 12.30 5.22 4.31
CA GLU A 47 12.13 6.11 3.18
C GLU A 47 12.17 5.33 1.88
N TYR A 48 11.23 5.65 0.99
CA TYR A 48 11.09 4.97 -0.30
C TYR A 48 10.92 5.98 -1.41
N ARG A 49 11.36 5.58 -2.61
CA ARG A 49 10.91 6.21 -3.84
C ARG A 49 9.70 5.42 -4.34
N LEU A 50 8.72 6.10 -4.88
CA LEU A 50 7.61 5.50 -5.60
C LEU A 50 7.88 5.67 -7.09
N LEU A 51 8.17 4.58 -7.76
CA LEU A 51 8.51 4.61 -9.19
C LEU A 51 7.32 4.18 -10.02
N TRP A 52 6.93 5.01 -10.97
CA TRP A 52 5.83 4.72 -11.90
C TRP A 52 6.31 3.75 -12.98
N ARG A 53 5.82 2.51 -12.95
CA ARG A 53 6.31 1.42 -13.81
C ARG A 53 5.16 0.54 -14.30
N PRO A 54 5.34 -0.17 -15.44
CA PRO A 54 4.38 -1.17 -15.89
C PRO A 54 4.11 -2.23 -14.82
N THR A 55 2.87 -2.69 -14.77
CA THR A 55 2.43 -3.66 -13.78
C THR A 55 1.41 -4.64 -14.35
N THR A 56 1.34 -5.84 -13.76
CA THR A 56 0.27 -6.80 -13.97
C THR A 56 -0.63 -6.91 -12.74
N THR A 57 -0.38 -6.11 -11.69
CA THR A 57 -1.24 -6.10 -10.51
C THR A 57 -2.58 -5.46 -10.83
N LYS A 58 -3.52 -5.61 -9.90
CA LYS A 58 -4.88 -5.11 -10.11
C LYS A 58 -4.91 -3.59 -9.89
N VAL A 59 -5.08 -2.85 -10.99
CA VAL A 59 -5.20 -1.39 -10.97
C VAL A 59 -6.39 -0.96 -11.84
N PRO A 60 -6.95 0.25 -11.62
CA PRO A 60 -7.97 0.77 -12.52
C PRO A 60 -7.43 0.94 -13.95
N HIS A 61 -8.29 0.81 -14.95
CA HIS A 61 -7.86 0.94 -16.34
C HIS A 61 -7.25 2.32 -16.65
N GLN A 62 -7.64 3.34 -15.91
CA GLN A 62 -7.09 4.70 -16.06
C GLN A 62 -5.60 4.77 -15.72
N PHE A 63 -5.05 3.76 -15.02
CA PHE A 63 -3.62 3.66 -14.74
C PHE A 63 -2.82 3.18 -15.95
N ASP A 64 -3.51 2.75 -17.00
CA ASP A 64 -2.88 2.34 -18.27
C ASP A 64 -1.78 1.27 -18.07
N GLY A 65 -2.08 0.27 -17.25
CA GLY A 65 -1.15 -0.83 -17.01
C GLY A 65 0.10 -0.46 -16.22
N HIS A 66 0.03 0.60 -15.44
CA HIS A 66 1.14 1.08 -14.61
C HIS A 66 0.70 1.25 -13.17
N THR A 67 1.66 1.33 -12.28
CA THR A 67 1.44 1.76 -10.89
C THR A 67 2.75 2.20 -10.25
N TRP A 68 2.69 2.60 -8.99
CA TRP A 68 3.87 2.97 -8.22
C TRP A 68 4.43 1.75 -7.52
N TYR A 69 5.74 1.57 -7.65
CA TYR A 69 6.51 0.54 -6.95
C TYR A 69 7.41 1.19 -5.91
N LEU A 70 7.54 0.55 -4.75
CA LEU A 70 8.41 1.02 -3.68
C LEU A 70 9.84 0.56 -3.92
N VAL A 71 10.78 1.49 -3.83
CA VAL A 71 12.21 1.18 -3.88
C VAL A 71 12.91 1.91 -2.73
N GLY A 72 13.67 1.17 -1.95
CA GLY A 72 14.41 1.68 -0.79
C GLY A 72 15.56 0.76 -0.44
N ASP A 73 16.12 0.93 0.76
CA ASP A 73 17.32 0.20 1.18
C ASP A 73 17.14 -1.31 1.18
N THR A 74 15.95 -1.79 1.55
CA THR A 74 15.68 -3.22 1.72
C THR A 74 14.66 -3.75 0.73
N VAL A 75 14.17 -2.90 -0.18
CA VAL A 75 13.14 -3.26 -1.16
C VAL A 75 13.61 -2.80 -2.53
N GLY A 76 13.72 -3.74 -3.46
CA GLY A 76 14.10 -3.47 -4.84
C GLY A 76 12.90 -3.48 -5.79
N LEU A 77 13.13 -3.04 -7.02
CA LEU A 77 12.11 -3.06 -8.05
C LEU A 77 11.90 -4.47 -8.58
N GLU A 78 12.97 -5.16 -8.87
CA GLU A 78 12.93 -6.47 -9.50
C GLU A 78 13.60 -7.53 -8.63
N LYS A 79 13.20 -8.78 -8.86
CA LYS A 79 13.75 -9.94 -8.17
C LYS A 79 15.28 -9.99 -8.35
N GLY A 80 15.99 -10.19 -7.25
CA GLY A 80 17.44 -10.30 -7.25
C GLY A 80 18.17 -9.01 -6.88
N GLU A 81 17.52 -7.87 -6.92
CA GLU A 81 18.14 -6.60 -6.52
C GLU A 81 18.31 -6.49 -5.00
N LYS A 82 17.27 -6.89 -4.28
CA LYS A 82 17.23 -6.90 -2.82
C LYS A 82 16.52 -8.15 -2.36
N ARG A 83 16.57 -8.41 -1.04
CA ARG A 83 15.84 -9.53 -0.44
C ARG A 83 14.34 -9.45 -0.73
N ARG A 84 13.77 -8.23 -0.75
CA ARG A 84 12.38 -7.97 -1.05
C ARG A 84 12.25 -7.18 -2.35
N TRP A 85 11.25 -7.48 -3.13
CA TRP A 85 11.05 -6.83 -4.43
C TRP A 85 9.58 -6.79 -4.81
N GLY A 86 9.25 -5.98 -5.83
CA GLY A 86 7.94 -5.98 -6.46
C GLY A 86 6.81 -5.50 -5.56
N CYS A 87 7.09 -4.61 -4.63
CA CYS A 87 6.08 -4.06 -3.74
C CYS A 87 5.38 -2.89 -4.42
N ALA A 88 4.11 -3.05 -4.73
CA ALA A 88 3.33 -2.11 -5.53
C ALA A 88 2.11 -1.57 -4.78
N ILE A 89 1.60 -0.46 -5.27
CA ILE A 89 0.31 0.09 -4.85
C ILE A 89 -0.74 -0.46 -5.81
N HIS A 90 -1.75 -1.14 -5.28
CA HIS A 90 -2.82 -1.68 -6.14
C HIS A 90 -4.15 -1.80 -5.41
N ILE A 91 -5.19 -2.19 -6.14
CA ILE A 91 -6.53 -2.35 -5.58
C ILE A 91 -6.57 -3.55 -4.63
N GLY A 92 -7.17 -3.34 -3.47
CA GLY A 92 -7.44 -4.38 -2.48
C GLY A 92 -8.22 -3.82 -1.31
N ASN A 93 -8.89 -4.67 -0.56
CA ASN A 93 -9.72 -4.23 0.57
C ASN A 93 -9.25 -4.80 1.90
N THR A 94 -8.69 -6.00 1.90
CA THR A 94 -8.18 -6.65 3.12
C THR A 94 -6.76 -7.14 2.88
N ASP A 95 -6.11 -7.59 3.95
CA ASP A 95 -4.77 -8.18 3.85
C ASP A 95 -4.75 -9.42 2.96
N GLU A 96 -5.89 -10.04 2.73
CA GLU A 96 -6.02 -11.19 1.81
C GLU A 96 -5.78 -10.79 0.34
N ASP A 97 -5.98 -9.52 0.01
CA ASP A 97 -5.82 -9.00 -1.35
C ASP A 97 -4.42 -8.50 -1.65
N VAL A 98 -3.56 -8.40 -0.65
CA VAL A 98 -2.24 -7.79 -0.79
C VAL A 98 -1.15 -8.77 -0.37
N GLU A 99 -0.41 -9.32 -1.32
CA GLU A 99 0.70 -10.22 -1.06
C GLU A 99 2.01 -9.42 -0.94
N GLY A 100 2.08 -8.60 0.13
CA GLY A 100 3.24 -7.74 0.35
C GLY A 100 3.17 -6.39 -0.34
N CYS A 101 2.04 -6.06 -0.94
CA CYS A 101 1.79 -4.75 -1.56
C CYS A 101 0.97 -3.85 -0.62
N ILE A 102 0.68 -2.64 -1.06
CA ILE A 102 -0.11 -1.68 -0.30
C ILE A 102 -1.40 -1.40 -1.06
N ALA A 103 -2.55 -1.54 -0.40
CA ALA A 103 -3.83 -1.20 -0.98
C ALA A 103 -4.42 0.02 -0.28
N PRO A 104 -4.61 1.13 -1.01
CA PRO A 104 -5.28 2.31 -0.45
C PRO A 104 -6.79 2.18 -0.52
N GLY A 105 -7.46 2.89 0.38
CA GLY A 105 -8.90 3.03 0.41
C GLY A 105 -9.31 4.38 0.95
N LEU A 106 -10.60 4.67 0.93
CA LEU A 106 -11.13 5.94 1.41
C LEU A 106 -11.45 5.93 2.89
N ALA A 107 -11.69 4.76 3.47
CA ALA A 107 -12.02 4.60 4.89
C ALA A 107 -11.57 3.24 5.37
N LEU A 108 -11.44 3.10 6.70
CA LEU A 108 -11.30 1.80 7.34
C LEU A 108 -12.69 1.21 7.55
N GLY A 109 -12.80 -0.11 7.49
CA GLY A 109 -14.08 -0.77 7.70
C GLY A 109 -13.93 -2.25 7.99
N ALA A 110 -15.00 -2.84 8.49
CA ALA A 110 -15.10 -4.29 8.68
C ALA A 110 -15.73 -4.88 7.42
N LEU A 111 -15.02 -5.78 6.79
CA LEU A 111 -15.40 -6.34 5.50
C LEU A 111 -15.49 -7.86 5.60
N LYS A 112 -16.31 -8.47 4.75
CA LYS A 112 -16.41 -9.91 4.70
C LYS A 112 -15.09 -10.50 4.19
N SER A 113 -14.59 -11.51 4.90
CA SER A 113 -13.41 -12.24 4.47
C SER A 113 -13.72 -13.02 3.17
N ARG A 114 -12.71 -13.16 2.30
CA ARG A 114 -12.82 -13.99 1.09
C ARG A 114 -12.84 -15.49 1.41
N HIS A 115 -12.31 -15.86 2.58
CA HIS A 115 -12.07 -17.25 2.94
C HIS A 115 -12.87 -17.73 4.15
N SER A 116 -13.72 -16.87 4.72
CA SER A 116 -14.56 -17.24 5.87
C SER A 116 -15.80 -16.35 5.93
N ASP A 117 -16.76 -16.73 6.77
CA ASP A 117 -17.96 -15.90 7.00
C ASP A 117 -17.72 -14.76 7.99
N ARG A 118 -16.53 -14.67 8.54
CA ARG A 118 -16.20 -13.65 9.53
C ARG A 118 -15.83 -12.34 8.84
N ALA A 119 -16.19 -11.24 9.48
CA ALA A 119 -15.70 -9.93 9.07
C ALA A 119 -14.24 -9.75 9.52
N ARG A 120 -13.49 -8.99 8.74
CA ARG A 120 -12.15 -8.56 9.10
C ARG A 120 -11.94 -7.11 8.74
N TRP A 121 -11.04 -6.46 9.44
CA TRP A 121 -10.72 -5.07 9.15
C TRP A 121 -10.01 -4.94 7.82
N GLY A 122 -10.33 -3.88 7.12
CA GLY A 122 -9.72 -3.55 5.83
C GLY A 122 -9.98 -2.11 5.47
N VAL A 123 -9.79 -1.80 4.19
CA VAL A 123 -10.08 -0.48 3.63
C VAL A 123 -11.23 -0.59 2.62
N THR A 124 -11.99 0.49 2.48
CA THR A 124 -13.14 0.52 1.59
C THR A 124 -12.87 1.40 0.39
N ALA A 125 -13.61 1.16 -0.70
CA ALA A 125 -13.57 1.97 -1.92
C ALA A 125 -12.15 2.10 -2.50
N SER A 126 -11.41 0.99 -2.58
CA SER A 126 -10.02 1.00 -3.02
C SER A 126 -9.88 1.48 -4.47
N THR A 127 -10.78 1.09 -5.37
CA THR A 127 -10.76 1.56 -6.75
C THR A 127 -10.87 3.08 -6.82
N GLN A 128 -11.82 3.66 -6.09
CA GLN A 128 -11.99 5.12 -6.07
C GLN A 128 -10.79 5.81 -5.43
N ALA A 129 -10.23 5.22 -4.37
CA ALA A 129 -9.02 5.75 -3.74
C ALA A 129 -7.85 5.79 -4.73
N MET A 130 -7.66 4.72 -5.49
CA MET A 130 -6.62 4.68 -6.54
C MET A 130 -6.83 5.78 -7.58
N LEU A 131 -8.06 5.96 -8.05
CA LEU A 131 -8.36 7.02 -9.01
C LEU A 131 -8.09 8.42 -8.44
N ASN A 132 -8.46 8.64 -7.18
CA ASN A 132 -8.21 9.91 -6.52
C ASN A 132 -6.70 10.16 -6.36
N LEU A 133 -5.94 9.13 -6.04
CA LEU A 133 -4.48 9.24 -5.94
C LEU A 133 -3.84 9.57 -7.28
N LEU A 134 -4.29 8.94 -8.36
CA LEU A 134 -3.78 9.25 -9.68
C LEU A 134 -4.03 10.71 -10.06
N GLN A 135 -5.21 11.22 -9.72
CA GLN A 135 -5.55 12.62 -9.98
C GLN A 135 -4.68 13.60 -9.19
N LEU A 136 -4.37 13.26 -7.94
CA LEU A 136 -3.55 14.12 -7.07
C LEU A 136 -2.07 14.05 -7.39
N LEU A 137 -1.55 12.88 -7.69
CA LEU A 137 -0.12 12.64 -7.85
C LEU A 137 0.34 12.74 -9.30
N GLY A 138 -0.51 12.34 -10.24
CA GLY A 138 -0.11 12.18 -11.63
C GLY A 138 0.68 10.90 -11.89
N PRO A 139 0.78 10.47 -13.17
CA PRO A 139 1.48 9.25 -13.54
C PRO A 139 3.00 9.49 -13.62
N GLU A 140 3.62 9.71 -12.48
CA GLU A 140 5.05 10.04 -12.37
C GLU A 140 5.60 9.54 -11.04
N ASP A 141 6.92 9.62 -10.88
CA ASP A 141 7.59 9.18 -9.68
C ASP A 141 7.36 10.15 -8.52
N HIS A 142 7.28 9.60 -7.31
CA HIS A 142 7.10 10.35 -6.06
C HIS A 142 7.97 9.75 -4.96
N GLU A 143 7.79 10.20 -3.72
CA GLU A 143 8.47 9.69 -2.55
C GLU A 143 7.46 9.28 -1.50
N LEU A 144 7.81 8.28 -0.69
CA LEU A 144 6.99 7.77 0.40
C LEU A 144 7.82 7.57 1.64
N SER A 145 7.39 8.16 2.74
CA SER A 145 7.99 7.93 4.06
C SER A 145 7.02 7.12 4.88
N ILE A 146 7.44 5.93 5.32
CA ILE A 146 6.63 5.06 6.17
C ILE A 146 7.17 5.16 7.60
N ASN A 147 6.36 5.64 8.50
CA ASN A 147 6.75 5.78 9.90
C ASN A 147 5.65 5.30 10.84
N ASN A 148 6.03 5.14 12.08
CA ASN A 148 5.20 4.57 13.13
C ASN A 148 4.95 5.63 14.21
N THR A 149 5.28 6.87 13.93
CA THR A 149 5.19 7.95 14.89
C THR A 149 3.79 8.53 14.89
N LEU A 150 2.98 8.11 15.84
CA LEU A 150 1.67 8.72 16.09
C LEU A 150 1.79 9.92 17.00
N MET A 151 2.97 10.18 17.49
CA MET A 151 3.22 11.33 18.36
C MET A 151 3.87 12.43 17.60
N GLY A 152 3.23 13.52 17.67
CA GLY A 152 3.81 14.75 17.16
C GLY A 152 4.93 15.24 18.05
#